data_f2a5d2dfe4471064ca7fbc23f8e0a892
#
_entry.id   f2a5d2dfe4471064ca7fbc23f8e0a892
#
_cell.length_a   1.000
_cell.length_b   1.000
_cell.length_c   1.000
_cell.angle_alpha   90.00
_cell.angle_beta   90.00
_cell.angle_gamma   90.00
#
_symmetry.space_group_name_H-M   'P 1'
#
loop_
_entity.id
_entity.type
_entity.pdbx_description
1 polymer ?
#
loop_
_entity_poly.entity_id
_entity_poly.type
_entity_poly.pdbx_seq_one_letter_code
_entity_poly.pdbx_strand_id
1 'polypeptide(L)'
;MKKTLLKLITLTCSILFVNTVFSQSDNWEEYYSDNQIKIEYNYMICDFSSTANQELIVFRFTNLSENNITLNYETQIWYDGKEINTEHNSDEFRKTINLENNEIITTNCENQWKEYAIFSAFVHNETSEKYVSLTKFELTNITISDD
;
A
#
# COMPACT_ATOMS: atom_id res chain seq x y z
N MET A 1 -0.18 33.16 -49.73
CA MET A 1 -1.28 32.54 -48.96
C MET A 1 -1.09 31.04 -48.65
N LYS A 2 -0.64 30.14 -49.56
CA LYS A 2 -0.46 28.69 -49.31
C LYS A 2 0.60 28.35 -48.24
N LYS A 3 1.70 29.13 -48.12
CA LYS A 3 2.78 28.88 -47.15
C LYS A 3 2.42 29.25 -45.70
N THR A 4 1.53 30.21 -45.51
CA THR A 4 1.02 30.61 -44.17
C THR A 4 -0.01 29.62 -43.61
N LEU A 5 -0.84 29.05 -44.51
CA LEU A 5 -1.81 28.03 -44.12
C LEU A 5 -1.14 26.73 -43.65
N LEU A 6 -0.04 26.33 -44.32
CA LEU A 6 0.72 25.13 -43.94
C LEU A 6 1.41 25.27 -42.59
N LYS A 7 1.90 26.46 -42.25
CA LYS A 7 2.49 26.74 -40.92
C LYS A 7 1.46 26.76 -39.79
N LEU A 8 0.23 27.17 -40.10
CA LEU A 8 -0.86 27.16 -39.12
C LEU A 8 -1.33 25.74 -38.81
N ILE A 9 -1.37 24.85 -39.82
CA ILE A 9 -1.76 23.45 -39.67
C ILE A 9 -0.69 22.66 -38.85
N THR A 10 0.59 22.94 -39.05
CA THR A 10 1.65 22.31 -38.27
C THR A 10 1.65 22.77 -36.81
N LEU A 11 1.29 24.00 -36.51
CA LEU A 11 1.22 24.51 -35.14
C LEU A 11 0.03 23.94 -34.37
N THR A 12 -1.14 23.75 -35.03
CA THR A 12 -2.32 23.14 -34.40
C THR A 12 -2.16 21.65 -34.15
N CYS A 13 -1.37 20.92 -34.95
CA CYS A 13 -1.13 19.48 -34.72
C CYS A 13 -0.21 19.20 -33.51
N SER A 14 0.64 20.15 -33.13
CA SER A 14 1.56 20.00 -31.97
C SER A 14 0.88 20.18 -30.62
N ILE A 15 -0.34 20.70 -30.57
CA ILE A 15 -1.08 20.96 -29.30
C ILE A 15 -1.94 19.75 -28.88
N LEU A 16 -2.14 18.78 -29.77
CA LEU A 16 -3.03 17.64 -29.53
C LEU A 16 -2.37 16.40 -28.89
N PHE A 17 -1.05 16.44 -28.62
CA PHE A 17 -0.41 15.45 -27.75
C PHE A 17 -0.58 15.85 -26.29
N VAL A 18 -1.80 15.96 -25.82
CA VAL A 18 -2.10 15.84 -24.41
C VAL A 18 -1.80 14.40 -24.05
N ASN A 19 -0.60 14.15 -23.52
CA ASN A 19 -0.34 12.92 -22.82
C ASN A 19 -1.37 12.84 -21.68
N THR A 20 -2.43 12.06 -21.87
CA THR A 20 -3.22 11.56 -20.78
C THR A 20 -2.27 10.66 -19.99
N VAL A 21 -1.60 11.26 -19.01
CA VAL A 21 -1.01 10.49 -17.93
C VAL A 21 -2.21 9.78 -17.31
N PHE A 22 -2.39 8.49 -17.63
CA PHE A 22 -3.19 7.62 -16.81
C PHE A 22 -2.50 7.63 -15.44
N SER A 23 -2.94 8.52 -14.56
CA SER A 23 -2.75 8.34 -13.16
C SER A 23 -3.45 7.02 -12.86
N GLN A 24 -2.67 5.95 -12.66
CA GLN A 24 -3.15 4.82 -11.88
C GLN A 24 -3.64 5.49 -10.59
N SER A 25 -4.94 5.50 -10.37
CA SER A 25 -5.48 5.92 -9.10
C SER A 25 -4.94 4.87 -8.12
N ASP A 26 -3.91 5.25 -7.39
CA ASP A 26 -3.47 4.51 -6.22
C ASP A 26 -4.68 4.47 -5.28
N ASN A 27 -5.42 3.35 -5.30
CA ASN A 27 -6.61 3.16 -4.49
C ASN A 27 -6.20 2.86 -3.04
N TRP A 28 -5.42 3.77 -2.44
CA TRP A 28 -5.08 3.70 -1.04
C TRP A 28 -6.31 4.09 -0.21
N GLU A 29 -6.68 3.23 0.72
CA GLU A 29 -7.72 3.48 1.68
C GLU A 29 -7.09 3.94 3.00
N GLU A 30 -7.62 5.01 3.58
CA GLU A 30 -7.15 5.50 4.87
C GLU A 30 -7.60 4.55 5.98
N TYR A 31 -6.63 4.03 6.74
CA TYR A 31 -6.86 3.20 7.90
C TYR A 31 -6.89 4.03 9.20
N TYR A 32 -5.91 4.91 9.36
CA TYR A 32 -5.74 5.75 10.54
C TYR A 32 -5.05 7.06 10.15
N SER A 33 -5.45 8.16 10.76
CA SER A 33 -4.77 9.45 10.58
C SER A 33 -4.95 10.33 11.81
N ASP A 34 -3.84 10.95 12.24
CA ASP A 34 -3.83 12.02 13.22
C ASP A 34 -2.88 13.15 12.78
N ASN A 35 -2.41 13.99 13.71
CA ASN A 35 -1.50 15.10 13.41
C ASN A 35 -0.03 14.68 13.24
N GLN A 36 0.34 13.43 13.56
CA GLN A 36 1.71 12.94 13.50
C GLN A 36 1.89 11.91 12.40
N ILE A 37 0.89 11.05 12.14
CA ILE A 37 1.01 9.97 11.18
C ILE A 37 -0.27 9.76 10.38
N LYS A 38 -0.11 9.31 9.14
CA LYS A 38 -1.18 8.74 8.32
C LYS A 38 -0.81 7.33 7.93
N ILE A 39 -1.73 6.39 8.13
CA ILE A 39 -1.61 4.98 7.73
C ILE A 39 -2.69 4.70 6.69
N GLU A 40 -2.28 4.26 5.53
CA GLU A 40 -3.15 3.85 4.44
C GLU A 40 -2.86 2.41 4.06
N TYR A 41 -3.81 1.71 3.47
CA TYR A 41 -3.62 0.34 2.98
C TYR A 41 -4.17 0.15 1.57
N ASN A 42 -3.67 -0.88 0.89
CA ASN A 42 -4.16 -1.33 -0.41
C ASN A 42 -3.97 -2.84 -0.54
N TYR A 43 -4.69 -3.46 -1.45
CA TYR A 43 -4.49 -4.86 -1.82
C TYR A 43 -3.56 -4.95 -3.03
N MET A 44 -2.53 -5.80 -2.93
CA MET A 44 -1.54 -5.99 -3.99
C MET A 44 -1.37 -7.48 -4.29
N ILE A 45 -1.44 -7.84 -5.56
CA ILE A 45 -1.16 -9.22 -5.99
C ILE A 45 0.33 -9.35 -6.27
N CYS A 46 0.97 -10.29 -5.58
CA CYS A 46 2.39 -10.58 -5.67
C CYS A 46 2.60 -11.94 -6.36
N ASP A 47 3.38 -11.93 -7.43
CA ASP A 47 3.72 -13.14 -8.18
C ASP A 47 4.91 -13.84 -7.53
N PHE A 48 4.65 -14.88 -6.75
CA PHE A 48 5.68 -15.68 -6.10
C PHE A 48 5.80 -17.09 -6.67
N SER A 49 4.85 -17.55 -7.48
CA SER A 49 4.89 -18.88 -8.06
C SER A 49 4.13 -18.98 -9.39
N SER A 50 4.46 -20.01 -10.18
CA SER A 50 3.81 -20.26 -11.47
C SER A 50 2.35 -20.75 -11.35
N THR A 51 1.91 -21.18 -10.18
CA THR A 51 0.59 -21.80 -9.98
C THR A 51 -0.39 -20.93 -9.25
N ALA A 52 0.08 -20.13 -8.30
CA ALA A 52 -0.76 -19.21 -7.52
C ALA A 52 0.03 -17.97 -7.09
N ASN A 53 -0.63 -16.84 -7.19
CA ASN A 53 -0.16 -15.57 -6.64
C ASN A 53 -0.60 -15.42 -5.19
N GLN A 54 0.07 -14.55 -4.45
CA GLN A 54 -0.38 -14.13 -3.13
C GLN A 54 -0.96 -12.72 -3.23
N GLU A 55 -2.14 -12.53 -2.66
CA GLU A 55 -2.65 -11.20 -2.38
C GLU A 55 -2.18 -10.77 -1.00
N LEU A 56 -1.59 -9.61 -0.90
CA LEU A 56 -1.15 -8.99 0.34
C LEU A 56 -1.94 -7.70 0.59
N ILE A 57 -2.19 -7.40 1.86
CA ILE A 57 -2.47 -6.04 2.28
C ILE A 57 -1.13 -5.36 2.47
N VAL A 58 -0.89 -4.32 1.71
CA VAL A 58 0.29 -3.46 1.80
C VAL A 58 -0.08 -2.15 2.46
N PHE A 59 0.85 -1.56 3.20
CA PHE A 59 0.63 -0.32 3.93
C PHE A 59 1.51 0.81 3.41
N ARG A 60 1.00 2.02 3.54
CA ARG A 60 1.75 3.25 3.38
C ARG A 60 1.68 4.04 4.68
N PHE A 61 2.85 4.25 5.28
CA PHE A 61 3.03 5.02 6.50
C PHE A 61 3.63 6.36 6.13
N THR A 62 2.97 7.45 6.48
CA THR A 62 3.42 8.82 6.21
C THR A 62 3.62 9.56 7.52
N ASN A 63 4.85 9.95 7.82
CA ASN A 63 5.12 10.85 8.93
C ASN A 63 4.68 12.27 8.55
N LEU A 64 3.70 12.80 9.24
CA LEU A 64 3.15 14.16 9.03
C LEU A 64 3.79 15.20 9.95
N SER A 65 4.65 14.76 10.88
CA SER A 65 5.32 15.64 11.84
C SER A 65 6.60 16.23 11.29
N GLU A 66 7.12 17.25 11.96
CA GLU A 66 8.43 17.85 11.65
C GLU A 66 9.60 17.11 12.33
N ASN A 67 9.33 16.06 13.10
CA ASN A 67 10.31 15.27 13.84
C ASN A 67 10.44 13.86 13.25
N ASN A 68 11.54 13.18 13.57
CA ASN A 68 11.61 11.73 13.41
C ASN A 68 10.69 11.08 14.44
N ILE A 69 10.00 10.03 14.07
CA ILE A 69 9.09 9.31 14.95
C ILE A 69 9.34 7.81 14.92
N THR A 70 9.07 7.17 16.03
CA THR A 70 8.96 5.72 16.15
C THR A 70 7.49 5.33 16.29
N LEU A 71 6.95 4.63 15.27
CA LEU A 71 5.61 4.05 15.27
C LEU A 71 5.67 2.62 15.79
N ASN A 72 4.87 2.30 16.81
CA ASN A 72 4.63 0.94 17.26
C ASN A 72 3.17 0.58 17.11
N TYR A 73 2.88 -0.65 16.69
CA TYR A 73 1.53 -1.19 16.60
C TYR A 73 1.53 -2.71 16.68
N GLU A 74 0.36 -3.29 16.93
CA GLU A 74 0.12 -4.74 16.86
C GLU A 74 -0.87 -5.05 15.76
N THR A 75 -0.67 -6.18 15.05
CA THR A 75 -1.64 -6.68 14.06
C THR A 75 -2.50 -7.77 14.67
N GLN A 76 -3.81 -7.66 14.48
CA GLN A 76 -4.78 -8.73 14.75
C GLN A 76 -5.35 -9.19 13.41
N ILE A 77 -5.38 -10.49 13.19
CA ILE A 77 -5.66 -11.08 11.87
C ILE A 77 -6.65 -12.24 12.02
N TRP A 78 -7.67 -12.26 11.15
CA TRP A 78 -8.69 -13.32 11.13
C TRP A 78 -8.74 -13.98 9.75
N TYR A 79 -8.61 -15.29 9.70
CA TYR A 79 -8.90 -16.10 8.52
C TYR A 79 -10.13 -16.96 8.78
N ASP A 80 -11.06 -16.99 7.82
CA ASP A 80 -12.34 -17.71 7.96
C ASP A 80 -13.08 -17.39 9.27
N GLY A 81 -13.00 -16.14 9.70
CA GLY A 81 -13.61 -15.65 10.93
C GLY A 81 -12.92 -16.05 12.23
N LYS A 82 -11.75 -16.71 12.17
CA LYS A 82 -10.96 -17.09 13.34
C LYS A 82 -9.71 -16.24 13.46
N GLU A 83 -9.51 -15.67 14.64
CA GLU A 83 -8.29 -14.96 14.97
C GLU A 83 -7.12 -15.93 15.12
N ILE A 84 -5.97 -15.59 14.55
CA ILE A 84 -4.77 -16.47 14.58
C ILE A 84 -3.80 -16.15 15.71
N ASN A 85 -3.92 -15.01 16.38
CA ASN A 85 -3.08 -14.60 17.51
C ASN A 85 -3.94 -14.30 18.75
N THR A 86 -4.71 -15.28 19.21
CA THR A 86 -5.67 -15.10 20.31
C THR A 86 -5.02 -14.81 21.67
N GLU A 87 -3.77 -15.21 21.85
CA GLU A 87 -3.05 -14.99 23.12
C GLU A 87 -2.30 -13.65 23.16
N HIS A 88 -2.21 -12.92 22.05
CA HIS A 88 -1.52 -11.64 21.89
C HIS A 88 -0.07 -11.62 22.44
N ASN A 89 0.60 -12.76 22.43
CA ASN A 89 1.92 -12.94 23.03
C ASN A 89 3.05 -13.17 22.03
N SER A 90 2.74 -13.29 20.74
CA SER A 90 3.73 -13.48 19.69
C SER A 90 4.31 -12.15 19.22
N ASP A 91 5.64 -12.01 19.30
CA ASP A 91 6.36 -10.82 18.82
C ASP A 91 6.24 -10.63 17.28
N GLU A 92 5.84 -11.68 16.56
CA GLU A 92 5.60 -11.62 15.12
C GLU A 92 4.56 -10.57 14.74
N PHE A 93 3.56 -10.36 15.61
CA PHE A 93 2.46 -9.43 15.37
C PHE A 93 2.73 -8.01 15.88
N ARG A 94 3.83 -7.82 16.62
CA ARG A 94 4.27 -6.49 17.06
C ARG A 94 5.22 -5.90 16.04
N LYS A 95 4.97 -4.67 15.66
CA LYS A 95 5.75 -3.96 14.63
C LYS A 95 6.24 -2.63 15.18
N THR A 96 7.47 -2.32 14.80
CA THR A 96 8.11 -1.03 15.08
C THR A 96 8.67 -0.48 13.78
N ILE A 97 8.34 0.75 13.45
CA ILE A 97 8.81 1.44 12.24
C ILE A 97 9.35 2.80 12.66
N ASN A 98 10.58 3.10 12.26
CA ASN A 98 11.16 4.43 12.41
C ASN A 98 10.94 5.19 11.10
N LEU A 99 10.41 6.40 11.21
CA LEU A 99 10.17 7.29 10.07
C LEU A 99 10.90 8.61 10.31
N GLU A 100 11.72 8.99 9.34
CA GLU A 100 12.31 10.33 9.34
C GLU A 100 11.21 11.40 9.12
N ASN A 101 11.58 12.66 9.40
CA ASN A 101 10.70 13.80 9.14
C ASN A 101 10.14 13.77 7.71
N ASN A 102 8.82 13.84 7.57
CA ASN A 102 8.08 13.79 6.29
C ASN A 102 8.36 12.53 5.44
N GLU A 103 8.88 11.48 6.02
CA GLU A 103 9.13 10.22 5.31
C GLU A 103 7.84 9.48 4.98
N ILE A 104 7.87 8.81 3.82
CA ILE A 104 6.81 7.90 3.38
C ILE A 104 7.43 6.53 3.17
N ILE A 105 6.99 5.55 3.96
CA ILE A 105 7.35 4.14 3.78
C ILE A 105 6.16 3.41 3.17
N THR A 106 6.40 2.73 2.03
CA THR A 106 5.38 1.91 1.36
C THR A 106 5.85 0.47 1.31
N THR A 107 5.07 -0.44 1.88
CA THR A 107 5.32 -1.88 1.78
C THR A 107 4.92 -2.40 0.39
N ASN A 108 5.63 -3.39 -0.11
CA ASN A 108 5.33 -4.02 -1.38
C ASN A 108 5.82 -5.49 -1.42
N CYS A 109 5.73 -6.17 -2.59
CA CYS A 109 6.09 -7.57 -2.76
C CYS A 109 7.60 -7.86 -2.65
N GLU A 110 8.45 -6.90 -2.91
CA GLU A 110 9.86 -7.14 -3.24
C GLU A 110 10.85 -6.57 -2.23
N ASN A 111 10.44 -5.59 -1.44
CA ASN A 111 11.36 -4.85 -0.60
C ASN A 111 11.47 -5.41 0.83
N GLN A 112 12.40 -4.83 1.58
CA GLN A 112 12.64 -5.13 3.00
C GLN A 112 11.40 -4.92 3.89
N TRP A 113 10.39 -4.16 3.41
CA TRP A 113 9.17 -3.84 4.14
C TRP A 113 8.07 -4.90 4.00
N LYS A 114 8.34 -6.01 3.29
CA LYS A 114 7.38 -7.11 3.14
C LYS A 114 6.92 -7.70 4.48
N GLU A 115 7.77 -7.67 5.49
CA GLU A 115 7.43 -8.17 6.85
C GLU A 115 6.31 -7.39 7.54
N TYR A 116 6.00 -6.18 7.05
CA TYR A 116 4.89 -5.35 7.54
C TYR A 116 3.61 -5.55 6.74
N ALA A 117 3.65 -6.28 5.63
CA ALA A 117 2.47 -6.63 4.86
C ALA A 117 1.72 -7.80 5.52
N ILE A 118 0.41 -7.86 5.31
CA ILE A 118 -0.44 -8.95 5.81
C ILE A 118 -0.84 -9.83 4.62
N PHE A 119 -0.66 -11.15 4.74
CA PHE A 119 -1.17 -12.08 3.75
C PHE A 119 -2.70 -12.01 3.73
N SER A 120 -3.28 -11.82 2.56
CA SER A 120 -4.73 -11.74 2.37
C SER A 120 -5.31 -13.03 1.80
N ALA A 121 -4.77 -13.53 0.70
CA ALA A 121 -5.28 -14.73 0.04
C ALA A 121 -4.25 -15.34 -0.90
N PHE A 122 -4.45 -16.62 -1.24
CA PHE A 122 -3.91 -17.17 -2.48
C PHE A 122 -4.89 -16.86 -3.62
N VAL A 123 -4.35 -16.48 -4.77
CA VAL A 123 -5.12 -16.18 -5.97
C VAL A 123 -4.67 -17.12 -7.09
N HIS A 124 -5.57 -17.92 -7.61
CA HIS A 124 -5.26 -18.83 -8.70
C HIS A 124 -4.99 -18.04 -9.99
N ASN A 125 -3.87 -18.32 -10.67
CA ASN A 125 -3.40 -17.50 -11.80
C ASN A 125 -4.36 -17.47 -13.00
N GLU A 126 -5.07 -18.60 -13.26
CA GLU A 126 -5.96 -18.70 -14.43
C GLU A 126 -7.40 -18.26 -14.14
N THR A 127 -7.92 -18.57 -12.95
CA THR A 127 -9.33 -18.31 -12.61
C THR A 127 -9.56 -17.09 -11.75
N SER A 128 -8.50 -16.53 -11.16
CA SER A 128 -8.57 -15.46 -10.16
C SER A 128 -9.39 -15.84 -8.91
N GLU A 129 -9.65 -17.14 -8.70
CA GLU A 129 -10.29 -17.61 -7.49
C GLU A 129 -9.38 -17.45 -6.27
N LYS A 130 -9.96 -17.00 -5.17
CA LYS A 130 -9.26 -16.84 -3.89
C LYS A 130 -9.56 -18.01 -2.97
N TYR A 131 -8.53 -18.46 -2.25
CA TYR A 131 -8.66 -19.47 -1.19
C TYR A 131 -7.73 -19.12 -0.02
N VAL A 132 -8.10 -19.55 1.20
CA VAL A 132 -7.49 -19.10 2.45
C VAL A 132 -7.57 -17.57 2.53
N SER A 133 -8.79 -17.04 2.66
CA SER A 133 -8.98 -15.60 2.58
C SER A 133 -9.01 -14.95 3.96
N LEU A 134 -8.28 -13.86 4.08
CA LEU A 134 -8.38 -12.94 5.20
C LEU A 134 -9.81 -12.40 5.27
N THR A 135 -10.43 -12.48 6.44
CA THR A 135 -11.78 -11.96 6.67
C THR A 135 -11.78 -10.62 7.41
N LYS A 136 -10.73 -10.36 8.19
CA LYS A 136 -10.56 -9.12 8.94
C LYS A 136 -9.11 -8.92 9.34
N PHE A 137 -8.67 -7.68 9.43
CA PHE A 137 -7.45 -7.29 10.13
C PHE A 137 -7.70 -6.02 10.95
N GLU A 138 -6.93 -5.84 11.99
CA GLU A 138 -6.89 -4.62 12.79
C GLU A 138 -5.44 -4.29 13.15
N LEU A 139 -5.12 -3.00 13.14
CA LEU A 139 -3.92 -2.46 13.77
C LEU A 139 -4.33 -1.88 15.12
N THR A 140 -3.79 -2.43 16.18
CA THR A 140 -4.12 -2.06 17.56
C THR A 140 -2.90 -1.53 18.29
N ASN A 141 -3.09 -0.92 19.46
CA ASN A 141 -2.01 -0.40 20.30
C ASN A 141 -1.08 0.56 19.52
N ILE A 142 -1.65 1.33 18.59
CA ILE A 142 -0.89 2.33 17.83
C ILE A 142 -0.36 3.36 18.80
N THR A 143 0.97 3.49 18.87
CA THR A 143 1.67 4.48 19.69
C THR A 143 2.78 5.14 18.88
N ILE A 144 2.95 6.42 19.08
CA ILE A 144 3.95 7.23 18.40
C ILE A 144 4.79 7.91 19.48
N SER A 145 6.11 7.85 19.30
CA SER A 145 7.07 8.60 20.13
C SER A 145 8.00 9.40 19.24
N ASP A 146 8.30 10.63 19.64
CA ASP A 146 9.34 11.45 19.02
C ASP A 146 10.72 10.90 19.43
N ASP A 147 11.66 10.83 18.48
CA ASP A 147 13.05 10.41 18.70
C ASP A 147 13.95 11.61 19.05
#